data_0de75d9569b2757f8f74223814973fe7
#
_entry.id   0de75d9569b2757f8f74223814973fe7
#
_cell.length_a   1.000
_cell.length_b   1.000
_cell.length_c   1.000
_cell.angle_alpha   90.00
_cell.angle_beta   90.00
_cell.angle_gamma   90.00
#
_symmetry.space_group_name_H-M   'P 1'
#
loop_
_entity.id
_entity.type
_entity.pdbx_description
1 polymer ?
#
loop_
_entity_poly.entity_id
_entity_poly.type
_entity_poly.pdbx_seq_one_letter_code
_entity_poly.pdbx_strand_id
1 'polypeptide(L)'
;MLDKPKGVLFDLDGTLLDTARDLGNALNWVLQQHKMPSCAFSVYRNIASDGSQGLLEIGFGDRLADYDVESLKALFLERYEKEICVDTVSFNGIKELLARLDKDNIPWGIVTNKPQWLTELLLPHFDEFAQCQVVISGDTLEKRKPHPLGLSSM
;
A
#
# COMPACT_ATOMS: atom_id res chain seq x y z
N MET A 1 27.99 -20.23 -11.98
CA MET A 1 26.61 -20.43 -11.55
C MET A 1 26.17 -19.32 -10.62
N LEU A 2 24.99 -18.83 -10.81
CA LEU A 2 24.46 -17.79 -9.97
C LEU A 2 23.80 -18.36 -8.75
N ASP A 3 24.07 -17.78 -7.61
CA ASP A 3 23.42 -18.19 -6.36
C ASP A 3 21.98 -17.73 -6.38
N LYS A 4 21.11 -18.53 -5.77
CA LYS A 4 19.73 -18.12 -5.55
C LYS A 4 19.71 -17.01 -4.51
N PRO A 5 18.83 -16.01 -4.65
CA PRO A 5 18.69 -15.02 -3.59
C PRO A 5 18.28 -15.71 -2.28
N LYS A 6 18.77 -15.18 -1.17
CA LYS A 6 18.41 -15.72 0.15
C LYS A 6 17.00 -15.33 0.54
N GLY A 7 16.51 -14.25 -0.02
CA GLY A 7 15.16 -13.76 0.21
C GLY A 7 14.89 -12.57 -0.66
N VAL A 8 13.60 -12.23 -0.82
CA VAL A 8 13.18 -11.11 -1.66
C VAL A 8 12.18 -10.28 -0.86
N LEU A 9 12.34 -8.96 -0.90
CA LEU A 9 11.38 -8.03 -0.33
C LEU A 9 10.73 -7.24 -1.43
N PHE A 10 9.40 -7.14 -1.36
CA PHE A 10 8.61 -6.40 -2.34
C PHE A 10 7.90 -5.24 -1.68
N ASP A 11 7.77 -4.13 -2.40
CA ASP A 11 6.81 -3.11 -2.05
C ASP A 11 5.40 -3.65 -2.35
N LEU A 12 4.39 -3.08 -1.75
CA LEU A 12 3.01 -3.56 -1.89
C LEU A 12 2.22 -2.74 -2.90
N ASP A 13 1.85 -1.51 -2.54
CA ASP A 13 1.02 -0.67 -3.40
C ASP A 13 1.79 -0.28 -4.65
N GLY A 14 1.25 -0.60 -5.82
CA GLY A 14 1.88 -0.28 -7.09
C GLY A 14 2.95 -1.28 -7.54
N THR A 15 3.20 -2.31 -6.76
CA THR A 15 4.19 -3.36 -7.11
C THR A 15 3.53 -4.73 -7.11
N LEU A 16 3.09 -5.21 -5.96
CA LEU A 16 2.37 -6.49 -5.87
C LEU A 16 0.89 -6.32 -6.17
N LEU A 17 0.29 -5.27 -5.66
CA LEU A 17 -1.14 -5.01 -5.81
C LEU A 17 -1.40 -3.69 -6.50
N ASP A 18 -2.37 -3.70 -7.39
CA ASP A 18 -2.89 -2.50 -8.01
C ASP A 18 -4.01 -1.95 -7.13
N THR A 19 -3.62 -1.11 -6.18
CA THR A 19 -4.52 -0.53 -5.18
C THR A 19 -5.00 0.86 -5.58
N ALA A 20 -4.59 1.35 -6.74
CA ALA A 20 -4.82 2.75 -7.11
C ALA A 20 -6.30 3.14 -7.11
N ARG A 21 -7.18 2.28 -7.63
CA ARG A 21 -8.61 2.63 -7.72
C ARG A 21 -9.26 2.76 -6.36
N ASP A 22 -8.98 1.83 -5.45
CA ASP A 22 -9.59 1.89 -4.13
C ASP A 22 -9.03 3.07 -3.32
N LEU A 23 -7.74 3.35 -3.46
CA LEU A 23 -7.15 4.53 -2.83
C LEU A 23 -7.71 5.82 -3.42
N GLY A 24 -7.83 5.88 -4.75
CA GLY A 24 -8.37 7.06 -5.41
C GLY A 24 -9.86 7.28 -5.13
N ASN A 25 -10.62 6.21 -4.98
CA ASN A 25 -12.03 6.32 -4.61
C ASN A 25 -12.17 6.90 -3.20
N ALA A 26 -11.28 6.53 -2.29
CA ALA A 26 -11.27 7.11 -0.95
C ALA A 26 -10.92 8.60 -1.01
N LEU A 27 -9.93 8.96 -1.83
CA LEU A 27 -9.56 10.36 -2.02
C LEU A 27 -10.75 11.16 -2.54
N ASN A 28 -11.43 10.65 -3.57
CA ASN A 28 -12.55 11.35 -4.18
C ASN A 28 -13.72 11.49 -3.22
N TRP A 29 -13.92 10.50 -2.36
CA TRP A 29 -14.95 10.63 -1.33
C TRP A 29 -14.63 11.78 -0.38
N VAL A 30 -13.36 11.90 0.06
CA VAL A 30 -12.93 13.01 0.93
C VAL A 30 -13.11 14.34 0.21
N LEU A 31 -12.72 14.41 -1.06
CA LEU A 31 -12.89 15.64 -1.85
C LEU A 31 -14.35 16.06 -1.91
N GLN A 32 -15.26 15.10 -2.14
CA GLN A 32 -16.70 15.36 -2.18
C GLN A 32 -17.22 15.93 -0.87
N GLN A 33 -16.71 15.42 0.25
CA GLN A 33 -17.12 15.92 1.57
C GLN A 33 -16.76 17.40 1.77
N HIS A 34 -15.77 17.86 1.02
CA HIS A 34 -15.29 19.25 1.11
C HIS A 34 -15.69 20.07 -0.12
N LYS A 35 -16.63 19.54 -0.92
CA LYS A 35 -17.16 20.22 -2.12
C LYS A 35 -16.06 20.55 -3.12
N MET A 36 -15.04 19.70 -3.19
CA MET A 36 -13.96 19.79 -4.16
C MET A 36 -14.24 18.91 -5.35
N PRO A 37 -13.74 19.26 -6.54
CA PRO A 37 -13.90 18.40 -7.71
C PRO A 37 -13.14 17.09 -7.54
N SER A 38 -13.67 16.03 -8.18
CA SER A 38 -13.03 14.72 -8.16
C SER A 38 -11.71 14.76 -8.93
N CYS A 39 -10.77 13.93 -8.48
CA CYS A 39 -9.49 13.74 -9.14
C CYS A 39 -9.61 12.55 -10.12
N ALA A 40 -9.17 12.73 -11.36
CA ALA A 40 -9.26 11.69 -12.37
C ALA A 40 -8.26 10.56 -12.12
N PHE A 41 -8.63 9.33 -12.49
CA PHE A 41 -7.77 8.17 -12.33
C PHE A 41 -6.40 8.39 -12.96
N SER A 42 -6.35 8.95 -14.17
CA SER A 42 -5.08 9.21 -14.86
C SER A 42 -4.16 10.13 -14.08
N VAL A 43 -4.72 10.95 -13.20
CA VAL A 43 -3.95 11.89 -12.37
C VAL A 43 -3.42 11.18 -11.13
N TYR A 44 -4.27 10.47 -10.39
CA TYR A 44 -3.85 9.89 -9.11
C TYR A 44 -3.15 8.53 -9.23
N ARG A 45 -3.30 7.83 -10.35
CA ARG A 45 -2.77 6.47 -10.49
C ARG A 45 -1.26 6.36 -10.22
N ASN A 46 -0.51 7.38 -10.58
CA ASN A 46 0.94 7.37 -10.40
C ASN A 46 1.37 7.84 -9.02
N ILE A 47 0.43 8.38 -8.24
CA ILE A 47 0.70 8.93 -6.92
C ILE A 47 0.21 8.00 -5.82
N ALA A 48 -0.67 7.06 -6.15
CA ALA A 48 -1.33 6.23 -5.14
C ALA A 48 -0.34 5.47 -4.25
N SER A 49 0.78 5.03 -4.81
CA SER A 49 1.80 4.30 -4.04
C SER A 49 2.57 5.19 -3.07
N ASP A 50 2.46 6.52 -3.21
CA ASP A 50 3.14 7.46 -2.32
C ASP A 50 2.41 7.66 -0.99
N GLY A 51 1.27 7.01 -0.80
CA GLY A 51 0.53 7.05 0.44
C GLY A 51 -0.49 8.18 0.49
N SER A 52 -1.12 8.32 1.68
CA SER A 52 -2.22 9.27 1.85
C SER A 52 -1.79 10.72 1.65
N GLN A 53 -0.58 11.07 2.10
CA GLN A 53 -0.09 12.45 1.96
C GLN A 53 -0.05 12.85 0.48
N GLY A 54 0.54 12.02 -0.36
CA GLY A 54 0.65 12.32 -1.79
C GLY A 54 -0.71 12.45 -2.45
N LEU A 55 -1.65 11.57 -2.09
CA LEU A 55 -3.01 11.63 -2.65
C LEU A 55 -3.73 12.90 -2.22
N LEU A 56 -3.63 13.28 -0.96
CA LEU A 56 -4.26 14.51 -0.48
C LEU A 56 -3.66 15.74 -1.15
N GLU A 57 -2.34 15.73 -1.36
CA GLU A 57 -1.66 16.83 -2.06
C GLU A 57 -2.17 16.99 -3.49
N ILE A 58 -2.28 15.90 -4.23
CA ILE A 58 -2.73 15.98 -5.61
C ILE A 58 -4.21 16.33 -5.72
N GLY A 59 -5.02 15.85 -4.78
CA GLY A 59 -6.46 16.09 -4.80
C GLY A 59 -6.86 17.49 -4.37
N PHE A 60 -6.26 17.99 -3.30
CA PHE A 60 -6.60 19.32 -2.76
C PHE A 60 -5.74 20.42 -3.37
N GLY A 61 -4.53 20.09 -3.86
CA GLY A 61 -3.64 21.07 -4.43
C GLY A 61 -3.36 22.21 -3.43
N ASP A 62 -3.43 23.45 -3.89
CA ASP A 62 -3.17 24.60 -3.05
C ASP A 62 -4.17 24.75 -1.91
N ARG A 63 -5.34 24.16 -2.04
CA ARG A 63 -6.38 24.23 -1.00
C ARG A 63 -6.04 23.39 0.22
N LEU A 64 -5.07 22.51 0.13
CA LEU A 64 -4.69 21.65 1.25
C LEU A 64 -4.28 22.47 2.47
N ALA A 65 -3.63 23.61 2.24
CA ALA A 65 -3.18 24.48 3.32
C ALA A 65 -4.34 25.07 4.15
N ASP A 66 -5.56 25.04 3.61
CA ASP A 66 -6.75 25.55 4.30
C ASP A 66 -7.32 24.55 5.30
N TYR A 67 -6.79 23.35 5.35
CA TYR A 67 -7.33 22.26 6.17
C TYR A 67 -6.27 21.69 7.11
N ASP A 68 -6.76 21.03 8.15
CA ASP A 68 -5.88 20.23 9.02
C ASP A 68 -5.57 18.91 8.33
N VAL A 69 -4.34 18.76 7.85
CA VAL A 69 -3.91 17.59 7.08
C VAL A 69 -4.09 16.31 7.88
N GLU A 70 -3.81 16.32 9.18
CA GLU A 70 -3.94 15.12 10.00
C GLU A 70 -5.40 14.65 10.09
N SER A 71 -6.33 15.60 10.17
CA SER A 71 -7.76 15.28 10.15
C SER A 71 -8.19 14.71 8.81
N LEU A 72 -7.66 15.26 7.71
CA LEU A 72 -7.95 14.73 6.38
C LEU A 72 -7.39 13.33 6.19
N LYS A 73 -6.20 13.08 6.70
CA LYS A 73 -5.61 11.73 6.65
C LYS A 73 -6.47 10.73 7.39
N ALA A 74 -6.92 11.08 8.59
CA ALA A 74 -7.77 10.20 9.38
C ALA A 74 -9.07 9.87 8.65
N LEU A 75 -9.69 10.88 8.05
CA LEU A 75 -10.92 10.70 7.28
C LEU A 75 -10.69 9.83 6.05
N PHE A 76 -9.58 10.07 5.35
CA PHE A 76 -9.20 9.29 4.18
C PHE A 76 -8.99 7.80 4.56
N LEU A 77 -8.23 7.54 5.60
CA LEU A 77 -7.93 6.17 6.01
C LEU A 77 -9.18 5.44 6.50
N GLU A 78 -10.07 6.13 7.19
CA GLU A 78 -11.34 5.55 7.61
C GLU A 78 -12.18 5.15 6.41
N ARG A 79 -12.26 6.02 5.40
CA ARG A 79 -13.01 5.69 4.19
C ARG A 79 -12.36 4.57 3.40
N TYR A 80 -11.04 4.60 3.28
CA TYR A 80 -10.30 3.55 2.59
C TYR A 80 -10.52 2.19 3.26
N GLU A 81 -10.53 2.15 4.58
CA GLU A 81 -10.77 0.92 5.32
C GLU A 81 -12.10 0.28 4.93
N LYS A 82 -13.14 1.08 4.77
CA LYS A 82 -14.47 0.58 4.44
C LYS A 82 -14.55 -0.06 3.06
N GLU A 83 -13.69 0.36 2.15
CA GLU A 83 -13.71 -0.10 0.75
C GLU A 83 -12.33 -0.59 0.33
N ILE A 84 -11.65 -1.31 1.23
CA ILE A 84 -10.23 -1.58 1.08
C ILE A 84 -9.89 -2.53 -0.07
N CYS A 85 -10.83 -3.37 -0.47
CA CYS A 85 -10.59 -4.33 -1.54
C CYS A 85 -11.83 -4.53 -2.40
N VAL A 86 -12.23 -3.47 -3.10
CA VAL A 86 -13.32 -3.51 -4.06
C VAL A 86 -12.79 -3.75 -5.48
N ASP A 87 -11.81 -2.94 -5.88
CA ASP A 87 -11.22 -3.01 -7.22
C ASP A 87 -9.76 -3.43 -7.21
N THR A 88 -9.19 -3.69 -6.04
CA THR A 88 -7.77 -4.06 -5.91
C THR A 88 -7.53 -5.46 -6.41
N VAL A 89 -6.51 -5.62 -7.24
CA VAL A 89 -6.10 -6.91 -7.79
C VAL A 89 -4.58 -7.00 -7.80
N SER A 90 -4.06 -8.23 -7.87
CA SER A 90 -2.63 -8.44 -8.10
C SER A 90 -2.30 -8.02 -9.53
N PHE A 91 -1.12 -7.44 -9.71
CA PHE A 91 -0.65 -7.18 -11.07
C PHE A 91 -0.42 -8.49 -11.81
N ASN A 92 -0.51 -8.44 -13.13
CA ASN A 92 -0.28 -9.61 -13.98
C ASN A 92 1.11 -10.18 -13.71
N GLY A 93 1.17 -11.49 -13.55
CA GLY A 93 2.43 -12.19 -13.32
C GLY A 93 2.84 -12.33 -11.86
N ILE A 94 2.18 -11.60 -10.94
CA ILE A 94 2.55 -11.66 -9.52
C ILE A 94 2.25 -13.02 -8.90
N LYS A 95 1.07 -13.58 -9.17
CA LYS A 95 0.73 -14.90 -8.64
C LYS A 95 1.75 -15.95 -9.07
N GLU A 96 2.13 -15.91 -10.35
CA GLU A 96 3.09 -16.84 -10.91
C GLU A 96 4.48 -16.64 -10.31
N LEU A 97 4.88 -15.37 -10.12
CA LEU A 97 6.17 -15.06 -9.51
C LEU A 97 6.24 -15.59 -8.08
N LEU A 98 5.23 -15.31 -7.28
CA LEU A 98 5.21 -15.74 -5.87
C LEU A 98 5.17 -17.27 -5.77
N ALA A 99 4.40 -17.92 -6.63
CA ALA A 99 4.34 -19.37 -6.67
C ALA A 99 5.71 -19.95 -7.03
N ARG A 100 6.45 -19.31 -7.92
CA ARG A 100 7.78 -19.75 -8.31
C ARG A 100 8.77 -19.60 -7.16
N LEU A 101 8.69 -18.50 -6.42
CA LEU A 101 9.55 -18.32 -5.25
C LEU A 101 9.27 -19.38 -4.20
N ASP A 102 7.99 -19.67 -3.96
CA ASP A 102 7.60 -20.70 -3.00
C ASP A 102 8.09 -22.08 -3.43
N LYS A 103 7.96 -22.38 -4.71
CA LYS A 103 8.43 -23.66 -5.27
C LYS A 103 9.94 -23.84 -5.11
N ASP A 104 10.68 -22.77 -5.30
CA ASP A 104 12.14 -22.78 -5.21
C ASP A 104 12.64 -22.59 -3.78
N ASN A 105 11.72 -22.54 -2.81
CA ASN A 105 12.02 -22.32 -1.39
C ASN A 105 12.79 -21.04 -1.12
N ILE A 106 12.46 -19.98 -1.87
CA ILE A 106 13.03 -18.66 -1.68
C ILE A 106 12.05 -17.87 -0.83
N PRO A 107 12.39 -17.53 0.44
CA PRO A 107 11.49 -16.75 1.27
C PRO A 107 11.33 -15.34 0.73
N TRP A 108 10.15 -14.79 0.91
CA TRP A 108 9.86 -13.42 0.45
C TRP A 108 8.97 -12.73 1.46
N GLY A 109 9.02 -11.41 1.42
CA GLY A 109 8.22 -10.60 2.31
C GLY A 109 7.86 -9.28 1.67
N ILE A 110 7.20 -8.44 2.45
CA ILE A 110 6.65 -7.16 2.01
C ILE A 110 7.18 -6.05 2.88
N VAL A 111 7.63 -4.96 2.25
CA VAL A 111 7.97 -3.70 2.92
C VAL A 111 7.06 -2.64 2.33
N THR A 112 6.28 -1.98 3.16
CA THR A 112 5.29 -1.02 2.67
C THR A 112 5.17 0.17 3.61
N ASN A 113 4.86 1.34 3.05
CA ASN A 113 4.55 2.54 3.84
C ASN A 113 3.11 2.52 4.36
N LYS A 114 2.30 1.59 3.87
CA LYS A 114 0.92 1.45 4.32
C LYS A 114 0.89 1.14 5.82
N PRO A 115 -0.03 1.74 6.59
CA PRO A 115 -0.15 1.39 8.02
C PRO A 115 -0.41 -0.09 8.22
N GLN A 116 0.15 -0.65 9.30
CA GLN A 116 0.06 -2.07 9.59
C GLN A 116 -1.38 -2.57 9.63
N TRP A 117 -2.26 -1.83 10.30
CA TRP A 117 -3.65 -2.27 10.47
C TRP A 117 -4.40 -2.38 9.15
N LEU A 118 -4.10 -1.51 8.18
CA LEU A 118 -4.70 -1.59 6.85
C LEU A 118 -4.10 -2.73 6.05
N THR A 119 -2.80 -2.94 6.17
CA THR A 119 -2.13 -4.05 5.49
C THR A 119 -2.70 -5.38 5.97
N GLU A 120 -2.94 -5.52 7.28
CA GLU A 120 -3.51 -6.74 7.85
C GLU A 120 -4.94 -6.99 7.39
N LEU A 121 -5.68 -5.94 7.06
CA LEU A 121 -7.03 -6.08 6.50
C LEU A 121 -7.00 -6.45 5.03
N LEU A 122 -6.00 -5.97 4.29
CA LEU A 122 -5.93 -6.12 2.85
C LEU A 122 -5.40 -7.49 2.42
N LEU A 123 -4.28 -7.93 3.00
CA LEU A 123 -3.59 -9.12 2.53
C LEU A 123 -4.41 -10.40 2.56
N PRO A 124 -5.30 -10.64 3.55
CA PRO A 124 -6.09 -11.87 3.56
C PRO A 124 -7.02 -12.06 2.37
N HIS A 125 -7.28 -11.00 1.61
CA HIS A 125 -8.08 -11.12 0.39
C HIS A 125 -7.35 -11.86 -0.73
N PHE A 126 -6.05 -12.12 -0.58
CA PHE A 126 -5.21 -12.67 -1.63
C PHE A 126 -4.52 -13.96 -1.15
N ASP A 127 -4.95 -15.10 -1.70
CA ASP A 127 -4.39 -16.40 -1.34
C ASP A 127 -2.91 -16.52 -1.69
N GLU A 128 -2.48 -15.82 -2.73
CA GLU A 128 -1.09 -15.86 -3.18
C GLU A 128 -0.10 -15.30 -2.17
N PHE A 129 -0.59 -14.61 -1.13
CA PHE A 129 0.26 -14.06 -0.09
C PHE A 129 0.39 -14.96 1.14
N ALA A 130 -0.17 -16.17 1.08
CA ALA A 130 -0.20 -17.08 2.23
C ALA A 130 1.19 -17.45 2.75
N GLN A 131 2.19 -17.48 1.86
CA GLN A 131 3.56 -17.86 2.23
C GLN A 131 4.47 -16.66 2.52
N CYS A 132 3.91 -15.46 2.59
CA CYS A 132 4.69 -14.28 2.94
C CYS A 132 5.32 -14.45 4.32
N GLN A 133 6.65 -14.26 4.40
CA GLN A 133 7.39 -14.53 5.63
C GLN A 133 7.37 -13.37 6.62
N VAL A 134 7.32 -12.15 6.11
CA VAL A 134 7.37 -10.97 6.97
C VAL A 134 6.70 -9.80 6.25
N VAL A 135 6.01 -8.97 7.04
CA VAL A 135 5.43 -7.73 6.55
C VAL A 135 5.97 -6.60 7.43
N ILE A 136 6.65 -5.66 6.81
CA ILE A 136 7.24 -4.50 7.48
C ILE A 136 6.47 -3.28 7.02
N SER A 137 5.70 -2.69 7.91
CA SER A 137 4.91 -1.48 7.63
C SER A 137 5.67 -0.24 8.09
N GLY A 138 5.27 0.91 7.57
CA GLY A 138 5.91 2.16 7.95
C GLY A 138 5.89 2.42 9.45
N ASP A 139 4.75 2.19 10.09
CA ASP A 139 4.61 2.38 11.54
C ASP A 139 5.33 1.28 12.32
N THR A 140 5.46 0.08 11.77
CA THR A 140 6.27 -0.97 12.38
C THR A 140 7.73 -0.55 12.43
N LEU A 141 8.25 0.01 11.33
CA LEU A 141 9.62 0.50 11.30
C LEU A 141 9.84 1.63 12.28
N GLU A 142 8.90 2.55 12.39
CA GLU A 142 8.99 3.64 13.33
C GLU A 142 9.07 3.14 14.77
N LYS A 143 8.27 2.16 15.11
CA LYS A 143 8.25 1.59 16.44
C LYS A 143 9.53 0.83 16.77
N ARG A 144 10.23 0.36 15.75
CA ARG A 144 11.40 -0.50 15.93
C ARG A 144 12.72 0.22 15.77
N LYS A 145 12.70 1.52 15.62
CA LYS A 145 13.92 2.27 15.62
C LYS A 145 14.61 2.10 16.96
N PRO A 146 15.92 2.03 16.97
CA PRO A 146 16.89 2.13 15.89
C PRO A 146 17.23 0.80 15.24
N HIS A 147 16.42 -0.21 15.39
CA HIS A 147 16.73 -1.56 14.92
C HIS A 147 16.25 -1.79 13.49
N PRO A 148 17.15 -2.08 12.55
CA PRO A 148 16.72 -2.48 11.21
C PRO A 148 16.39 -3.97 11.16
N LEU A 149 15.72 -4.47 12.16
CA LEU A 149 15.57 -5.89 12.38
C LEU A 149 14.68 -6.59 11.38
N GLY A 150 13.70 -5.87 10.84
CA GLY A 150 12.84 -6.46 9.85
C GLY A 150 13.62 -7.03 8.67
N LEU A 151 14.66 -6.31 8.26
CA LEU A 151 15.50 -6.75 7.16
C LEU A 151 16.44 -7.87 7.56
N SER A 152 17.02 -7.79 8.75
CA SER A 152 17.99 -8.80 9.19
C SER A 152 17.33 -10.11 9.58
N SER A 153 16.03 -10.12 9.87
CA SER A 153 15.35 -11.34 10.22
C SER A 153 14.94 -12.15 8.99
N MET A 154 15.10 -11.60 7.82
CA MET A 154 14.92 -12.35 6.60
C MET A 154 16.11 -13.25 6.35
#